data_105a16a3f5ceda01801ea9db050b8f83
#
_entry.id   105a16a3f5ceda01801ea9db050b8f83
#
_cell.length_a   1.000
_cell.length_b   1.000
_cell.length_c   1.000
_cell.angle_alpha   90.00
_cell.angle_beta   90.00
_cell.angle_gamma   90.00
#
_symmetry.space_group_name_H-M   'P 1'
#
loop_
_entity.id
_entity.type
_entity.pdbx_description
1 polymer ?
#
loop_
_entity_poly.entity_id
_entity_poly.type
_entity_poly.pdbx_seq_one_letter_code
_entity_poly.pdbx_strand_id
1 'polypeptide(L)'
;MASKDVLPLYRRLLKTKAALLAVSFTLIGILLIMLNAWLATLSLGDWSWLHHLPLDEVGGPLLGAGLVSTVLDYSYRRDQEDVAIQRTQQAIVDLSPAKLWSVLCEGLARHPAELAHLTTPERLDDAAAAIMAHRLGDEQFAREIYSDIRDQAIRAAERWYDVEARVRLSTAVERSTAGTPLLDVTVEWEYTTVPSGSERRFACVSDRAAYNALRGDIPATSTWFMAPRPGMDARSQESYELLELTVDGRPQPIRRTVQATGQTYRVQLDDAAQSGMPVRIRQLLRVVTPSWGHRLFVELPQPARGLSLRVDYTDTAIAEMMITDTVAATQVARVHRSPKAVSSRVVSLDMPGWLLAKAGFAVTWTLKSELPHDAEHREAA
;
A
#
# COMPACT_ATOMS: atom_id res chain seq x y z
N MET A 1 18.13 -23.06 29.12
CA MET A 1 18.28 -21.64 28.68
C MET A 1 18.02 -20.65 29.83
N ALA A 2 18.68 -20.79 30.98
CA ALA A 2 18.39 -19.98 32.18
C ALA A 2 19.65 -19.49 32.91
N SER A 3 20.73 -19.19 32.19
CA SER A 3 22.01 -18.82 32.82
C SER A 3 22.59 -17.44 32.43
N LYS A 4 21.91 -16.64 31.62
CA LYS A 4 22.45 -15.33 31.18
C LYS A 4 22.00 -14.11 32.00
N ASP A 5 20.93 -14.21 32.78
CA ASP A 5 20.34 -13.06 33.51
C ASP A 5 20.78 -12.89 34.95
N VAL A 6 21.54 -13.81 35.50
CA VAL A 6 21.97 -13.77 36.91
C VAL A 6 23.22 -12.91 37.12
N LEU A 7 24.09 -12.80 36.12
CA LEU A 7 25.34 -12.03 36.21
C LEU A 7 25.15 -10.50 36.41
N PRO A 8 24.22 -9.82 35.76
CA PRO A 8 24.03 -8.39 35.98
C PRO A 8 23.41 -8.04 37.32
N LEU A 9 22.53 -8.89 37.86
CA LEU A 9 21.92 -8.72 39.19
C LEU A 9 22.94 -8.86 40.31
N TYR A 10 23.81 -9.88 40.25
CA TYR A 10 24.85 -10.11 41.26
C TYR A 10 25.86 -8.96 41.28
N ARG A 11 26.24 -8.42 40.12
CA ARG A 11 27.12 -7.20 40.05
C ARG A 11 26.42 -5.95 40.60
N ARG A 12 25.14 -5.76 40.44
CA ARG A 12 24.39 -4.65 41.05
C ARG A 12 24.32 -4.78 42.56
N LEU A 13 24.08 -5.99 43.10
CA LEU A 13 24.07 -6.25 44.51
C LEU A 13 25.43 -6.06 45.19
N LEU A 14 26.53 -6.43 44.53
CA LEU A 14 27.89 -6.18 45.07
C LEU A 14 28.25 -4.67 45.09
N LYS A 15 27.80 -3.92 44.07
CA LYS A 15 28.03 -2.46 44.01
C LYS A 15 27.26 -1.70 45.09
N THR A 16 26.02 -2.10 45.40
CA THR A 16 25.22 -1.50 46.47
C THR A 16 25.79 -1.86 47.84
N LYS A 17 26.37 -3.04 48.04
CA LYS A 17 27.02 -3.44 49.29
C LYS A 17 28.28 -2.67 49.57
N ALA A 18 29.13 -2.40 48.57
CA ALA A 18 30.37 -1.63 48.74
C ALA A 18 30.09 -0.16 49.11
N ALA A 19 29.10 0.46 48.44
CA ALA A 19 28.69 1.83 48.78
C ALA A 19 28.08 1.93 50.20
N LEU A 20 27.25 0.95 50.60
CA LEU A 20 26.70 0.87 51.96
C LEU A 20 27.77 0.69 53.00
N LEU A 21 28.81 -0.14 52.75
CA LEU A 21 29.96 -0.32 53.66
C LEU A 21 30.75 0.97 53.81
N ALA A 22 31.01 1.68 52.73
CA ALA A 22 31.72 2.97 52.75
C ALA A 22 31.00 4.02 53.61
N VAL A 23 29.67 4.15 53.41
CA VAL A 23 28.84 5.05 54.21
C VAL A 23 28.77 4.60 55.65
N SER A 24 28.67 3.28 55.92
CA SER A 24 28.66 2.75 57.29
C SER A 24 29.96 3.02 58.02
N PHE A 25 31.13 2.83 57.38
CA PHE A 25 32.43 3.16 57.96
C PHE A 25 32.58 4.64 58.26
N THR A 26 32.12 5.51 57.37
CA THR A 26 32.12 6.96 57.60
C THR A 26 31.27 7.32 58.84
N LEU A 27 30.06 6.80 58.94
CA LEU A 27 29.16 7.06 60.08
C LEU A 27 29.69 6.52 61.38
N ILE A 28 30.20 5.26 61.39
CA ILE A 28 30.79 4.64 62.58
C ILE A 28 32.05 5.44 63.01
N GLY A 29 32.89 5.86 62.04
CA GLY A 29 34.06 6.68 62.36
C GLY A 29 33.71 8.01 63.04
N ILE A 30 32.71 8.72 62.50
CA ILE A 30 32.20 9.97 63.11
C ILE A 30 31.66 9.71 64.52
N LEU A 31 30.85 8.63 64.68
CA LEU A 31 30.25 8.31 65.93
C LEU A 31 31.29 7.94 67.01
N LEU A 32 32.36 7.22 66.65
CA LEU A 32 33.46 6.89 67.57
C LEU A 32 34.24 8.16 68.03
N ILE A 33 34.52 9.07 67.06
CA ILE A 33 35.19 10.36 67.37
C ILE A 33 34.29 11.22 68.27
N MET A 34 33.01 11.33 68.00
CA MET A 34 32.05 12.07 68.84
C MET A 34 31.90 11.43 70.23
N LEU A 35 31.84 10.09 70.28
CA LEU A 35 31.77 9.37 71.52
C LEU A 35 33.03 9.61 72.40
N ASN A 36 34.22 9.59 71.78
CA ASN A 36 35.48 9.91 72.47
C ASN A 36 35.45 11.32 73.04
N ALA A 37 35.08 12.32 72.20
CA ALA A 37 34.97 13.70 72.66
C ALA A 37 33.94 13.89 73.78
N TRP A 38 32.82 13.17 73.71
CA TRP A 38 31.78 13.22 74.74
C TRP A 38 32.22 12.54 76.05
N LEU A 39 32.87 11.36 75.97
CA LEU A 39 33.43 10.68 77.12
C LEU A 39 34.46 11.56 77.86
N ALA A 40 35.27 12.29 77.14
CA ALA A 40 36.24 13.21 77.72
C ALA A 40 35.62 14.35 78.57
N THR A 41 34.37 14.68 78.39
CA THR A 41 33.63 15.70 79.16
C THR A 41 32.97 15.18 80.44
N LEU A 42 32.87 13.83 80.58
CA LEU A 42 32.25 13.21 81.74
C LEU A 42 33.22 12.81 82.86
N SER A 43 32.87 13.07 84.12
CA SER A 43 33.58 12.56 85.27
C SER A 43 33.13 11.16 85.67
N LEU A 44 33.77 10.12 85.12
CA LEU A 44 33.30 8.71 85.12
C LEU A 44 33.69 7.93 86.39
N GLY A 45 34.19 8.54 87.48
CA GLY A 45 34.48 7.83 88.72
C GLY A 45 35.10 6.42 88.50
N ASP A 46 34.41 5.36 88.95
CA ASP A 46 34.83 3.96 88.78
C ASP A 46 35.00 3.43 87.41
N TRP A 47 34.44 4.15 86.35
CA TRP A 47 34.48 3.80 84.92
C TRP A 47 35.58 4.52 84.20
N SER A 48 36.63 5.10 84.91
CA SER A 48 37.68 5.87 84.27
C SER A 48 38.54 5.13 83.25
N TRP A 49 38.45 3.77 83.24
CA TRP A 49 39.10 2.95 82.21
C TRP A 49 38.56 3.18 80.81
N LEU A 50 37.31 3.67 80.65
CA LEU A 50 36.74 4.04 79.35
C LEU A 50 37.47 5.17 78.66
N HIS A 51 38.19 6.06 79.36
CA HIS A 51 39.05 7.10 78.78
C HIS A 51 40.32 6.54 78.14
N HIS A 52 40.71 5.31 78.44
CA HIS A 52 41.85 4.64 77.86
C HIS A 52 41.51 3.81 76.59
N LEU A 53 40.25 3.79 76.17
CA LEU A 53 39.89 3.16 74.91
C LEU A 53 40.37 3.99 73.75
N PRO A 54 41.07 3.40 72.76
CA PRO A 54 41.62 4.12 71.61
C PRO A 54 40.54 4.41 70.52
N LEU A 55 39.43 5.08 70.97
CA LEU A 55 38.30 5.33 70.10
C LEU A 55 38.62 6.28 68.95
N ASP A 56 39.51 7.20 69.22
CA ASP A 56 39.97 8.19 68.22
C ASP A 56 40.94 7.57 67.21
N GLU A 57 41.83 6.68 67.70
CA GLU A 57 42.76 5.92 66.86
C GLU A 57 42.06 4.95 65.89
N VAL A 58 40.86 4.45 66.25
CA VAL A 58 40.04 3.59 65.37
C VAL A 58 39.09 4.43 64.55
N GLY A 59 38.48 5.47 65.11
CA GLY A 59 37.51 6.34 64.44
C GLY A 59 38.08 7.10 63.25
N GLY A 60 39.32 7.63 63.42
CA GLY A 60 40.00 8.38 62.37
C GLY A 60 40.26 7.59 61.07
N PRO A 61 40.92 6.41 61.18
CA PRO A 61 41.12 5.54 60.01
C PRO A 61 39.83 5.06 59.35
N LEU A 62 38.77 4.74 60.13
CA LEU A 62 37.48 4.35 59.59
C LEU A 62 36.79 5.48 58.80
N LEU A 63 36.82 6.69 59.36
CA LEU A 63 36.33 7.89 58.67
C LEU A 63 37.08 8.11 57.36
N GLY A 64 38.43 8.06 57.41
CA GLY A 64 39.30 8.23 56.26
C GLY A 64 39.04 7.18 55.17
N ALA A 65 38.99 5.92 55.57
CA ALA A 65 38.72 4.81 54.66
C ALA A 65 37.33 4.93 53.97
N GLY A 66 36.30 5.34 54.74
CA GLY A 66 34.97 5.56 54.23
C GLY A 66 34.90 6.73 53.22
N LEU A 67 35.52 7.86 53.54
CA LEU A 67 35.61 9.03 52.63
C LEU A 67 36.36 8.72 51.36
N VAL A 68 37.56 8.14 51.46
CA VAL A 68 38.36 7.74 50.29
C VAL A 68 37.60 6.75 49.39
N SER A 69 36.98 5.77 49.99
CA SER A 69 36.18 4.77 49.26
C SER A 69 35.00 5.43 48.52
N THR A 70 34.33 6.40 49.16
CA THR A 70 33.19 7.12 48.52
C THR A 70 33.64 8.00 47.35
N VAL A 71 34.76 8.72 47.51
CA VAL A 71 35.31 9.56 46.44
C VAL A 71 35.82 8.71 45.27
N LEU A 72 36.50 7.61 45.56
CA LEU A 72 36.96 6.67 44.52
C LEU A 72 35.81 6.04 43.78
N ASP A 73 34.73 5.56 44.47
CA ASP A 73 33.58 4.99 43.81
C ASP A 73 32.85 6.03 42.94
N TYR A 74 32.76 7.27 43.38
CA TYR A 74 32.19 8.36 42.58
C TYR A 74 33.01 8.67 41.32
N SER A 75 34.35 8.81 41.47
CA SER A 75 35.22 9.03 40.31
C SER A 75 35.22 7.88 39.33
N TYR A 76 35.23 6.64 39.81
CA TYR A 76 35.18 5.45 38.97
C TYR A 76 33.85 5.29 38.22
N ARG A 77 32.74 5.71 38.82
CA ARG A 77 31.43 5.69 38.15
C ARG A 77 31.37 6.71 37.02
N ARG A 78 31.89 7.91 37.27
CA ARG A 78 31.92 8.98 36.28
C ARG A 78 32.78 8.60 35.05
N ASP A 79 33.99 8.08 35.32
CA ASP A 79 34.86 7.60 34.25
C ASP A 79 34.29 6.44 33.46
N GLN A 80 33.57 5.49 34.12
CA GLN A 80 32.91 4.37 33.42
C GLN A 80 31.72 4.82 32.58
N GLU A 81 30.93 5.80 33.02
CA GLU A 81 29.84 6.37 32.25
C GLU A 81 30.36 7.11 31.04
N ASP A 82 31.39 7.93 31.18
CA ASP A 82 32.01 8.64 30.07
C ASP A 82 32.64 7.69 29.03
N VAL A 83 33.32 6.65 29.48
CA VAL A 83 33.88 5.61 28.60
C VAL A 83 32.78 4.78 27.92
N ALA A 84 31.67 4.48 28.61
CA ALA A 84 30.56 3.79 28.02
C ALA A 84 29.85 4.63 26.94
N ILE A 85 29.66 5.91 27.20
CA ILE A 85 29.08 6.85 26.23
C ILE A 85 30.02 7.00 25.03
N GLN A 86 31.32 7.19 25.27
CA GLN A 86 32.30 7.26 24.17
C GLN A 86 32.38 5.98 23.34
N ARG A 87 32.35 4.81 23.97
CA ARG A 87 32.30 3.52 23.25
C ARG A 87 31.04 3.37 22.45
N THR A 88 29.89 3.79 22.97
CA THR A 88 28.62 3.75 22.25
C THR A 88 28.61 4.72 21.08
N GLN A 89 29.14 5.94 21.28
CA GLN A 89 29.31 6.93 20.21
C GLN A 89 30.29 6.46 19.15
N GLN A 90 31.43 5.89 19.54
CA GLN A 90 32.39 5.31 18.60
C GLN A 90 31.81 4.10 17.85
N ALA A 91 31.05 3.23 18.51
CA ALA A 91 30.41 2.12 17.86
C ALA A 91 29.35 2.58 16.82
N ILE A 92 28.69 3.72 17.05
CA ILE A 92 27.76 4.33 16.08
C ILE A 92 28.53 4.99 14.93
N VAL A 93 29.61 5.67 15.23
CA VAL A 93 30.50 6.34 14.22
C VAL A 93 31.25 5.29 13.38
N ASP A 94 31.66 4.17 13.98
CA ASP A 94 32.32 3.04 13.30
C ASP A 94 31.38 2.15 12.48
N LEU A 95 30.06 2.34 12.63
CA LEU A 95 29.10 1.77 11.68
C LEU A 95 29.27 2.47 10.33
N SER A 96 30.11 1.87 9.48
CA SER A 96 30.27 2.38 8.11
C SER A 96 28.88 2.51 7.45
N PRO A 97 28.66 3.52 6.60
CA PRO A 97 27.40 3.68 5.87
C PRO A 97 26.94 2.39 5.18
N ALA A 98 27.89 1.57 4.72
CA ALA A 98 27.61 0.26 4.12
C ALA A 98 27.03 -0.76 5.12
N LYS A 99 27.50 -0.78 6.38
CA LYS A 99 26.93 -1.66 7.41
C LYS A 99 25.55 -1.21 7.86
N LEU A 100 25.32 0.10 8.03
CA LEU A 100 24.01 0.66 8.31
C LEU A 100 23.03 0.30 7.21
N TRP A 101 23.44 0.46 5.95
CA TRP A 101 22.64 0.11 4.80
C TRP A 101 22.29 -1.38 4.76
N SER A 102 23.27 -2.27 5.01
CA SER A 102 23.00 -3.71 5.01
C SER A 102 22.02 -4.14 6.11
N VAL A 103 22.13 -3.56 7.31
CA VAL A 103 21.23 -3.83 8.45
C VAL A 103 19.81 -3.32 8.13
N LEU A 104 19.70 -2.15 7.51
CA LEU A 104 18.40 -1.58 7.09
C LEU A 104 17.74 -2.41 6.01
N CYS A 105 18.49 -2.83 4.98
CA CYS A 105 17.98 -3.71 3.94
C CYS A 105 17.59 -5.09 4.48
N GLU A 106 18.38 -5.66 5.37
CA GLU A 106 18.07 -6.95 6.01
C GLU A 106 16.84 -6.85 6.91
N GLY A 107 16.70 -5.75 7.66
CA GLY A 107 15.52 -5.46 8.48
C GLY A 107 14.25 -5.33 7.63
N LEU A 108 14.31 -4.57 6.53
CA LEU A 108 13.20 -4.41 5.58
C LEU A 108 12.79 -5.76 4.93
N ALA A 109 13.78 -6.61 4.61
CA ALA A 109 13.52 -7.89 3.97
C ALA A 109 12.96 -8.96 4.93
N ARG A 110 13.43 -8.99 6.20
CA ARG A 110 13.08 -10.06 7.16
C ARG A 110 11.98 -9.70 8.14
N HIS A 111 11.82 -8.40 8.46
CA HIS A 111 10.90 -7.92 9.50
C HIS A 111 10.06 -6.73 9.04
N PRO A 112 9.34 -6.84 7.90
CA PRO A 112 8.58 -5.72 7.35
C PRO A 112 7.49 -5.20 8.31
N ALA A 113 6.86 -6.09 9.08
CA ALA A 113 5.81 -5.72 10.02
C ALA A 113 6.35 -4.93 11.24
N GLU A 114 7.54 -5.26 11.74
CA GLU A 114 8.16 -4.56 12.87
C GLU A 114 8.63 -3.16 12.44
N LEU A 115 9.15 -3.03 11.22
CA LEU A 115 9.56 -1.73 10.67
C LEU A 115 8.38 -0.82 10.34
N ALA A 116 7.23 -1.38 9.95
CA ALA A 116 6.02 -0.60 9.72
C ALA A 116 5.54 0.18 10.97
N HIS A 117 5.87 -0.30 12.17
CA HIS A 117 5.60 0.41 13.42
C HIS A 117 6.62 1.51 13.76
N LEU A 118 7.80 1.48 13.14
CA LEU A 118 8.89 2.42 13.41
C LEU A 118 8.99 3.56 12.40
N THR A 119 8.29 3.42 11.25
CA THR A 119 8.35 4.38 10.15
C THR A 119 6.95 4.79 9.71
N THR A 120 6.79 6.06 9.33
CA THR A 120 5.55 6.51 8.70
C THR A 120 5.56 6.21 7.19
N PRO A 121 4.39 6.05 6.54
CA PRO A 121 4.32 5.86 5.09
C PRO A 121 5.08 6.94 4.30
N GLU A 122 5.03 8.19 4.76
CA GLU A 122 5.70 9.33 4.12
C GLU A 122 7.23 9.16 4.11
N ARG A 123 7.81 8.68 5.22
CA ARG A 123 9.26 8.41 5.31
C ARG A 123 9.69 7.25 4.41
N LEU A 124 8.83 6.25 4.24
CA LEU A 124 9.08 5.16 3.30
C LEU A 124 9.01 5.64 1.85
N ASP A 125 8.06 6.53 1.55
CA ASP A 125 7.92 7.16 0.24
C ASP A 125 9.16 8.02 -0.09
N ASP A 126 9.63 8.84 0.84
CA ASP A 126 10.84 9.66 0.68
C ASP A 126 12.09 8.80 0.45
N ALA A 127 12.23 7.72 1.20
CA ALA A 127 13.34 6.77 1.03
C ALA A 127 13.30 6.08 -0.33
N ALA A 128 12.12 5.64 -0.79
CA ALA A 128 11.95 5.02 -2.09
C ALA A 128 12.26 5.98 -3.23
N ALA A 129 11.77 7.22 -3.14
CA ALA A 129 12.07 8.28 -4.12
C ALA A 129 13.58 8.61 -4.17
N ALA A 130 14.25 8.68 -3.01
CA ALA A 130 15.70 8.92 -2.94
C ALA A 130 16.52 7.79 -3.56
N ILE A 131 16.12 6.52 -3.33
CA ILE A 131 16.76 5.36 -3.97
C ILE A 131 16.59 5.40 -5.50
N MET A 132 15.39 5.74 -5.97
CA MET A 132 15.13 5.92 -7.40
C MET A 132 15.97 7.05 -7.99
N ALA A 133 16.09 8.19 -7.29
CA ALA A 133 16.91 9.32 -7.71
C ALA A 133 18.38 8.92 -7.91
N HIS A 134 18.93 8.16 -6.98
CA HIS A 134 20.28 7.64 -7.09
C HIS A 134 20.47 6.71 -8.31
N ARG A 135 19.47 5.85 -8.59
CA ARG A 135 19.50 4.92 -9.74
C ARG A 135 19.35 5.61 -11.09
N LEU A 136 18.50 6.64 -11.15
CA LEU A 136 18.17 7.35 -12.40
C LEU A 136 19.13 8.51 -12.69
N GLY A 137 19.84 9.03 -11.67
CA GLY A 137 20.71 10.19 -11.79
C GLY A 137 19.96 11.50 -11.94
N ASP A 138 18.64 11.52 -11.75
CA ASP A 138 17.76 12.69 -11.84
C ASP A 138 16.77 12.67 -10.67
N GLU A 139 16.96 13.62 -9.75
CA GLU A 139 16.17 13.68 -8.52
C GLU A 139 14.73 14.14 -8.77
N GLN A 140 14.54 15.12 -9.65
CA GLN A 140 13.21 15.65 -9.96
C GLN A 140 12.36 14.59 -10.67
N PHE A 141 12.90 13.99 -11.72
CA PHE A 141 12.22 12.92 -12.46
C PHE A 141 11.89 11.73 -11.54
N ALA A 142 12.81 11.34 -10.67
CA ALA A 142 12.59 10.22 -9.75
C ALA A 142 11.43 10.49 -8.79
N ARG A 143 11.33 11.70 -8.23
CA ARG A 143 10.23 12.08 -7.33
C ARG A 143 8.88 12.12 -8.05
N GLU A 144 8.84 12.68 -9.24
CA GLU A 144 7.62 12.79 -10.04
C GLU A 144 7.12 11.41 -10.45
N ILE A 145 7.97 10.56 -11.02
CA ILE A 145 7.59 9.21 -11.45
C ILE A 145 7.22 8.32 -10.25
N TYR A 146 7.91 8.46 -9.10
CA TYR A 146 7.53 7.73 -7.90
C TYR A 146 6.16 8.16 -7.39
N SER A 147 5.86 9.46 -7.40
CA SER A 147 4.54 9.98 -7.01
C SER A 147 3.43 9.39 -7.89
N ASP A 148 3.65 9.32 -9.21
CA ASP A 148 2.70 8.73 -10.14
C ASP A 148 2.48 7.22 -9.87
N ILE A 149 3.56 6.46 -9.65
CA ILE A 149 3.48 5.03 -9.31
C ILE A 149 2.78 4.85 -7.97
N ARG A 150 3.10 5.67 -6.97
CA ARG A 150 2.46 5.63 -5.66
C ARG A 150 0.96 5.83 -5.76
N ASP A 151 0.51 6.84 -6.49
CA ASP A 151 -0.91 7.17 -6.61
C ASP A 151 -1.68 6.15 -7.46
N GLN A 152 -1.04 5.54 -8.45
CA GLN A 152 -1.68 4.56 -9.34
C GLN A 152 -1.62 3.12 -8.85
N ALA A 153 -0.59 2.73 -8.10
CA ALA A 153 -0.36 1.35 -7.71
C ALA A 153 -0.30 1.13 -6.19
N ILE A 154 0.46 1.95 -5.44
CA ILE A 154 0.66 1.73 -4.00
C ILE A 154 -0.63 2.05 -3.24
N ARG A 155 -1.27 3.16 -3.57
CA ARG A 155 -2.54 3.62 -2.97
C ARG A 155 -3.78 3.00 -3.58
N ALA A 156 -3.61 2.16 -4.62
CA ALA A 156 -4.74 1.44 -5.18
C ALA A 156 -5.37 0.54 -4.11
N ALA A 157 -6.67 0.71 -3.89
CA ALA A 157 -7.39 -0.02 -2.86
C ALA A 157 -7.51 -1.51 -3.17
N GLU A 158 -7.51 -1.85 -4.45
CA GLU A 158 -7.63 -3.22 -4.94
C GLU A 158 -6.59 -3.51 -6.02
N ARG A 159 -6.33 -4.80 -6.23
CA ARG A 159 -5.55 -5.31 -7.36
C ARG A 159 -6.34 -6.44 -7.99
N TRP A 160 -6.45 -6.41 -9.32
CA TRP A 160 -7.17 -7.41 -10.08
C TRP A 160 -6.19 -8.42 -10.68
N TYR A 161 -6.53 -9.68 -10.61
CA TYR A 161 -5.74 -10.79 -11.14
C TYR A 161 -6.57 -11.58 -12.15
N ASP A 162 -5.90 -12.13 -13.16
CA ASP A 162 -6.48 -12.99 -14.17
C ASP A 162 -7.72 -12.36 -14.82
N VAL A 163 -7.54 -11.12 -15.30
CA VAL A 163 -8.63 -10.30 -15.82
C VAL A 163 -9.02 -10.77 -17.22
N GLU A 164 -10.26 -11.16 -17.37
CA GLU A 164 -10.87 -11.44 -18.66
C GLU A 164 -11.94 -10.38 -18.97
N ALA A 165 -11.85 -9.77 -20.16
CA ALA A 165 -12.85 -8.85 -20.68
C ALA A 165 -13.40 -9.39 -21.99
N ARG A 166 -14.71 -9.65 -22.05
CA ARG A 166 -15.41 -10.11 -23.25
C ARG A 166 -16.39 -9.03 -23.68
N VAL A 167 -16.18 -8.50 -24.87
CA VAL A 167 -17.02 -7.48 -25.47
C VAL A 167 -17.72 -8.06 -26.69
N ARG A 168 -19.04 -7.97 -26.74
CA ARG A 168 -19.84 -8.33 -27.90
C ARG A 168 -20.57 -7.10 -28.42
N LEU A 169 -20.40 -6.84 -29.71
CA LEU A 169 -21.12 -5.80 -30.41
C LEU A 169 -22.15 -6.42 -31.34
N SER A 170 -23.36 -5.87 -31.33
CA SER A 170 -24.43 -6.23 -32.26
C SER A 170 -25.20 -4.98 -32.72
N THR A 171 -25.85 -5.05 -33.87
CA THR A 171 -26.64 -3.92 -34.37
C THR A 171 -27.93 -3.77 -33.56
N ALA A 172 -28.16 -2.58 -32.98
CA ALA A 172 -29.37 -2.28 -32.21
C ALA A 172 -30.52 -1.87 -33.15
N VAL A 173 -31.12 -2.82 -33.86
CA VAL A 173 -32.11 -2.55 -34.93
C VAL A 173 -33.31 -1.80 -34.40
N GLU A 174 -33.85 -2.16 -33.25
CA GLU A 174 -35.07 -1.56 -32.67
C GLU A 174 -34.87 -0.13 -32.18
N ARG A 175 -33.66 0.26 -31.87
CA ARG A 175 -33.30 1.57 -31.32
C ARG A 175 -32.63 2.50 -32.33
N SER A 176 -32.24 1.95 -33.46
CA SER A 176 -31.65 2.74 -34.54
C SER A 176 -32.75 3.51 -35.27
N THR A 177 -32.59 4.85 -35.27
CA THR A 177 -33.43 5.74 -36.08
C THR A 177 -32.72 6.08 -37.39
N ALA A 178 -33.47 6.52 -38.42
CA ALA A 178 -32.89 6.99 -39.65
C ALA A 178 -31.86 8.12 -39.35
N GLY A 179 -30.57 7.88 -39.65
CA GLY A 179 -29.46 8.81 -39.43
C GLY A 179 -28.73 8.59 -38.09
N THR A 180 -29.15 7.68 -37.22
CA THR A 180 -28.43 7.35 -35.98
C THR A 180 -28.37 5.85 -35.79
N PRO A 181 -27.54 5.13 -36.55
CA PRO A 181 -27.37 3.69 -36.34
C PRO A 181 -26.61 3.44 -35.02
N LEU A 182 -27.18 2.58 -34.18
CA LEU A 182 -26.66 2.26 -32.85
C LEU A 182 -26.16 0.81 -32.80
N LEU A 183 -25.20 0.59 -31.92
CA LEU A 183 -24.69 -0.72 -31.55
C LEU A 183 -25.07 -1.01 -30.10
N ASP A 184 -25.60 -2.19 -29.83
CA ASP A 184 -25.66 -2.78 -28.50
C ASP A 184 -24.28 -3.37 -28.18
N VAL A 185 -23.72 -2.98 -27.06
CA VAL A 185 -22.43 -3.46 -26.56
C VAL A 185 -22.65 -4.16 -25.24
N THR A 186 -22.38 -5.45 -25.21
CA THR A 186 -22.33 -6.21 -23.97
C THR A 186 -20.89 -6.38 -23.53
N VAL A 187 -20.58 -5.98 -22.30
CA VAL A 187 -19.24 -6.07 -21.70
C VAL A 187 -19.31 -6.96 -20.48
N GLU A 188 -18.62 -8.07 -20.56
CA GLU A 188 -18.42 -8.99 -19.45
C GLU A 188 -17.00 -8.85 -18.92
N TRP A 189 -16.87 -8.60 -17.62
CA TRP A 189 -15.61 -8.61 -16.90
C TRP A 189 -15.60 -9.77 -15.92
N GLU A 190 -14.50 -10.47 -15.86
CA GLU A 190 -14.24 -11.49 -14.86
C GLU A 190 -12.81 -11.32 -14.31
N TYR A 191 -12.66 -11.29 -12.98
CA TYR A 191 -11.38 -11.07 -12.33
C TYR A 191 -11.38 -11.57 -10.89
N THR A 192 -10.19 -11.86 -10.37
CA THR A 192 -9.98 -12.21 -8.96
C THR A 192 -9.44 -11.00 -8.22
N THR A 193 -10.01 -10.68 -7.07
CA THR A 193 -9.56 -9.56 -6.21
C THR A 193 -9.89 -9.81 -4.74
N VAL A 194 -9.23 -9.07 -3.85
CA VAL A 194 -9.67 -8.90 -2.46
C VAL A 194 -10.45 -7.59 -2.42
N PRO A 195 -11.79 -7.61 -2.25
CA PRO A 195 -12.58 -6.40 -2.22
C PRO A 195 -12.17 -5.47 -1.07
N SER A 196 -11.99 -4.19 -1.38
CA SER A 196 -11.66 -3.16 -0.38
C SER A 196 -12.88 -2.52 0.28
N GLY A 197 -14.07 -2.79 -0.23
CA GLY A 197 -15.34 -2.25 0.28
C GLY A 197 -16.50 -3.20 0.05
N SER A 198 -17.58 -2.97 0.77
CA SER A 198 -18.79 -3.78 0.74
C SER A 198 -19.74 -3.45 -0.41
N GLU A 199 -19.51 -2.38 -1.16
CA GLU A 199 -20.39 -1.92 -2.24
C GLU A 199 -19.63 -1.80 -3.56
N ARG A 200 -20.29 -2.20 -4.67
CA ARG A 200 -19.90 -1.86 -6.04
C ARG A 200 -20.93 -0.93 -6.66
N ARG A 201 -20.45 0.08 -7.37
CA ARG A 201 -21.27 1.09 -8.01
C ARG A 201 -20.97 1.18 -9.50
N PHE A 202 -22.03 1.23 -10.30
CA PHE A 202 -21.95 1.36 -11.76
C PHE A 202 -22.83 2.54 -12.16
N ALA A 203 -22.24 3.59 -12.70
CA ALA A 203 -22.95 4.81 -13.01
C ALA A 203 -22.87 5.16 -14.50
N CYS A 204 -24.01 5.54 -15.09
CA CYS A 204 -24.07 6.13 -16.40
C CYS A 204 -24.60 7.56 -16.27
N VAL A 205 -23.83 8.55 -16.72
CA VAL A 205 -24.17 9.96 -16.57
C VAL A 205 -23.97 10.74 -17.86
N SER A 206 -24.79 11.76 -18.09
CA SER A 206 -24.71 12.66 -19.23
C SER A 206 -24.07 14.01 -18.91
N ASP A 207 -23.86 14.32 -17.62
CA ASP A 207 -23.16 15.51 -17.15
C ASP A 207 -21.66 15.26 -16.96
N ARG A 208 -20.84 16.15 -17.52
CA ARG A 208 -19.38 15.99 -17.50
C ARG A 208 -18.80 16.23 -16.10
N ALA A 209 -19.37 17.14 -15.33
CA ALA A 209 -18.90 17.41 -13.97
C ALA A 209 -19.21 16.24 -13.05
N ALA A 210 -20.43 15.69 -13.13
CA ALA A 210 -20.81 14.46 -12.43
C ALA A 210 -19.93 13.26 -12.82
N TYR A 211 -19.60 13.11 -14.11
CA TYR A 211 -18.68 12.07 -14.58
C TYR A 211 -17.30 12.20 -13.96
N ASN A 212 -16.73 13.41 -13.95
CA ASN A 212 -15.39 13.64 -13.39
C ASN A 212 -15.36 13.43 -11.87
N ALA A 213 -16.43 13.85 -11.16
CA ALA A 213 -16.57 13.63 -9.74
C ALA A 213 -16.62 12.13 -9.39
N LEU A 214 -17.41 11.36 -10.14
CA LEU A 214 -17.53 9.91 -9.95
C LEU A 214 -16.23 9.15 -10.29
N ARG A 215 -15.45 9.63 -11.26
CA ARG A 215 -14.12 9.07 -11.55
C ARG A 215 -13.10 9.30 -10.43
N GLY A 216 -13.29 10.31 -9.61
CA GLY A 216 -12.49 10.55 -8.41
C GLY A 216 -12.87 9.69 -7.21
N ASP A 217 -14.09 9.13 -7.21
CA ASP A 217 -14.63 8.29 -6.14
C ASP A 217 -14.27 6.81 -6.38
N ILE A 218 -13.01 6.50 -6.31
CA ILE A 218 -12.46 5.15 -6.45
C ILE A 218 -12.36 4.51 -5.06
N PRO A 219 -12.57 3.19 -4.89
CA PRO A 219 -12.26 2.11 -5.81
C PRO A 219 -13.46 1.36 -6.38
N ALA A 220 -14.65 1.68 -5.96
CA ALA A 220 -15.83 0.85 -6.16
C ALA A 220 -16.75 1.32 -7.30
N THR A 221 -16.41 2.41 -8.03
CA THR A 221 -17.30 3.01 -9.02
C THR A 221 -16.78 2.86 -10.44
N SER A 222 -17.51 2.12 -11.27
CA SER A 222 -17.35 2.11 -12.73
C SER A 222 -18.27 3.16 -13.36
N THR A 223 -17.71 4.12 -14.09
CA THR A 223 -18.45 5.26 -14.61
C THR A 223 -18.46 5.27 -16.13
N TRP A 224 -19.65 5.45 -16.71
CA TRP A 224 -19.86 5.60 -18.14
C TRP A 224 -20.38 7.00 -18.46
N PHE A 225 -19.76 7.67 -19.42
CA PHE A 225 -20.27 8.94 -19.94
C PHE A 225 -21.10 8.72 -21.19
N MET A 226 -22.33 9.18 -21.19
CA MET A 226 -23.24 9.06 -22.33
C MET A 226 -23.79 10.44 -22.71
N ALA A 227 -23.30 10.99 -23.83
CA ALA A 227 -23.88 12.22 -24.38
C ALA A 227 -25.32 11.94 -24.86
N PRO A 228 -26.31 12.77 -24.47
CA PRO A 228 -27.70 12.60 -24.91
C PRO A 228 -27.81 12.69 -26.42
N ARG A 229 -28.48 11.71 -27.04
CA ARG A 229 -28.72 11.61 -28.49
C ARG A 229 -30.01 10.83 -28.74
N PRO A 230 -30.61 10.92 -29.95
CA PRO A 230 -31.73 10.05 -30.28
C PRO A 230 -31.41 8.58 -30.05
N GLY A 231 -32.24 7.87 -29.29
CA GLY A 231 -32.05 6.48 -28.89
C GLY A 231 -31.03 6.25 -27.77
N MET A 232 -30.43 7.31 -27.22
CA MET A 232 -29.44 7.24 -26.12
C MET A 232 -29.79 8.22 -25.00
N ASP A 233 -30.19 7.69 -23.86
CA ASP A 233 -30.46 8.46 -22.64
C ASP A 233 -29.76 7.80 -21.46
N ALA A 234 -28.85 8.54 -20.80
CA ALA A 234 -28.12 8.06 -19.61
C ALA A 234 -29.04 7.61 -18.46
N ARG A 235 -30.31 8.03 -18.45
CA ARG A 235 -31.32 7.68 -17.45
C ARG A 235 -32.09 6.39 -17.82
N SER A 236 -32.03 5.99 -19.10
CA SER A 236 -32.77 4.82 -19.57
C SER A 236 -32.01 3.52 -19.30
N GLN A 237 -32.73 2.54 -18.77
CA GLN A 237 -32.21 1.20 -18.59
C GLN A 237 -31.84 0.55 -19.94
N GLU A 238 -32.56 0.90 -21.01
CA GLU A 238 -32.27 0.42 -22.35
C GLU A 238 -30.92 0.91 -22.89
N SER A 239 -30.48 2.10 -22.45
CA SER A 239 -29.20 2.69 -22.89
C SER A 239 -28.01 2.20 -22.10
N TYR A 240 -28.21 1.86 -20.83
CA TYR A 240 -27.17 1.35 -19.93
C TYR A 240 -27.79 0.48 -18.82
N GLU A 241 -27.27 -0.71 -18.65
CA GLU A 241 -27.80 -1.65 -17.65
C GLU A 241 -26.68 -2.56 -17.09
N LEU A 242 -26.64 -2.72 -15.78
CA LEU A 242 -25.92 -3.79 -15.12
C LEU A 242 -26.86 -5.02 -15.09
N LEU A 243 -26.59 -6.00 -15.93
CA LEU A 243 -27.41 -7.20 -16.08
C LEU A 243 -27.17 -8.21 -14.95
N GLU A 244 -25.92 -8.38 -14.57
CA GLU A 244 -25.51 -9.38 -13.58
C GLU A 244 -24.23 -8.96 -12.86
N LEU A 245 -24.13 -9.28 -11.58
CA LEU A 245 -22.89 -9.33 -10.83
C LEU A 245 -22.89 -10.57 -9.95
N THR A 246 -21.85 -11.38 -10.05
CA THR A 246 -21.67 -12.57 -9.21
C THR A 246 -20.36 -12.48 -8.43
N VAL A 247 -20.35 -13.07 -7.24
CA VAL A 247 -19.17 -13.30 -6.41
C VAL A 247 -19.04 -14.81 -6.21
N ASP A 248 -17.94 -15.40 -6.65
CA ASP A 248 -17.73 -16.86 -6.65
C ASP A 248 -18.92 -17.64 -7.23
N GLY A 249 -19.47 -17.13 -8.34
CA GLY A 249 -20.62 -17.70 -9.02
C GLY A 249 -21.98 -17.44 -8.35
N ARG A 250 -22.04 -16.75 -7.21
CA ARG A 250 -23.29 -16.41 -6.52
C ARG A 250 -23.79 -15.03 -6.96
N PRO A 251 -25.02 -14.91 -7.51
CA PRO A 251 -25.59 -13.65 -7.93
C PRO A 251 -25.78 -12.70 -6.73
N GLN A 252 -25.45 -11.42 -6.93
CA GLN A 252 -25.64 -10.38 -5.93
C GLN A 252 -26.85 -9.50 -6.28
N PRO A 253 -27.60 -9.00 -5.29
CA PRO A 253 -28.78 -8.17 -5.55
C PRO A 253 -28.36 -6.79 -6.10
N ILE A 254 -28.95 -6.41 -7.23
CA ILE A 254 -28.68 -5.14 -7.93
C ILE A 254 -29.79 -4.14 -7.60
N ARG A 255 -29.43 -2.95 -7.15
CA ARG A 255 -30.36 -1.83 -6.89
C ARG A 255 -30.09 -0.70 -7.87
N ARG A 256 -31.08 -0.35 -8.69
CA ARG A 256 -31.03 0.75 -9.64
C ARG A 256 -31.63 2.02 -9.04
N THR A 257 -30.96 3.16 -9.24
CA THR A 257 -31.45 4.51 -8.88
C THR A 257 -31.30 5.42 -10.09
N VAL A 258 -32.36 6.14 -10.45
CA VAL A 258 -32.34 7.12 -11.54
C VAL A 258 -32.19 8.52 -10.92
N GLN A 259 -31.34 9.32 -11.53
CA GLN A 259 -31.02 10.70 -11.15
C GLN A 259 -31.35 11.65 -12.31
N ALA A 260 -31.25 12.98 -12.07
CA ALA A 260 -31.55 13.99 -13.09
C ALA A 260 -30.70 13.83 -14.36
N THR A 261 -29.42 13.50 -14.22
CA THR A 261 -28.43 13.43 -15.30
C THR A 261 -27.96 12.01 -15.62
N GLY A 262 -28.61 10.98 -15.04
CA GLY A 262 -28.16 9.60 -15.27
C GLY A 262 -28.82 8.58 -14.36
N GLN A 263 -28.13 7.44 -14.21
CA GLN A 263 -28.56 6.33 -13.36
C GLN A 263 -27.36 5.66 -12.71
N THR A 264 -27.62 5.03 -11.58
CA THR A 264 -26.59 4.28 -10.81
C THR A 264 -27.16 2.93 -10.40
N TYR A 265 -26.36 1.90 -10.60
CA TYR A 265 -26.59 0.56 -10.08
C TYR A 265 -25.66 0.36 -8.88
N ARG A 266 -26.22 -0.08 -7.76
CA ARG A 266 -25.48 -0.41 -6.55
C ARG A 266 -25.65 -1.89 -6.24
N VAL A 267 -24.56 -2.52 -5.88
CA VAL A 267 -24.50 -3.94 -5.53
C VAL A 267 -23.81 -4.05 -4.18
N GLN A 268 -24.53 -4.53 -3.19
CA GLN A 268 -23.97 -4.87 -1.89
C GLN A 268 -23.33 -6.24 -2.00
N LEU A 269 -22.03 -6.34 -1.72
CA LEU A 269 -21.31 -7.60 -1.70
C LEU A 269 -21.64 -8.38 -0.42
N ASP A 270 -21.69 -9.70 -0.52
CA ASP A 270 -21.97 -10.58 0.61
C ASP A 270 -20.81 -10.63 1.62
N ASP A 271 -21.06 -11.22 2.80
CA ASP A 271 -20.07 -11.34 3.88
C ASP A 271 -18.84 -12.17 3.46
N ALA A 272 -19.03 -13.12 2.53
CA ALA A 272 -17.90 -13.90 2.02
C ALA A 272 -16.91 -13.03 1.23
N ALA A 273 -17.41 -12.08 0.45
CA ALA A 273 -16.59 -11.10 -0.27
C ALA A 273 -15.86 -10.13 0.67
N GLN A 274 -16.39 -9.92 1.87
CA GLN A 274 -15.81 -9.00 2.87
C GLN A 274 -14.85 -9.71 3.84
N SER A 275 -14.61 -11.00 3.67
CA SER A 275 -13.73 -11.80 4.54
C SER A 275 -12.24 -11.47 4.47
N GLY A 276 -11.82 -10.60 3.55
CA GLY A 276 -10.41 -10.30 3.27
C GLY A 276 -9.69 -11.37 2.45
N MET A 277 -10.41 -12.38 1.97
CA MET A 277 -9.89 -13.41 1.08
C MET A 277 -10.12 -13.04 -0.39
N PRO A 278 -9.27 -13.53 -1.31
CA PRO A 278 -9.51 -13.34 -2.73
C PRO A 278 -10.81 -14.00 -3.16
N VAL A 279 -11.63 -13.27 -3.93
CA VAL A 279 -12.88 -13.76 -4.52
C VAL A 279 -12.89 -13.50 -6.02
N ARG A 280 -13.62 -14.31 -6.78
CA ARG A 280 -13.82 -14.13 -8.22
C ARG A 280 -15.09 -13.32 -8.47
N ILE A 281 -14.94 -12.14 -9.07
CA ILE A 281 -16.06 -11.26 -9.43
C ILE A 281 -16.29 -11.34 -10.93
N ARG A 282 -17.55 -11.56 -11.32
CA ARG A 282 -18.01 -11.45 -12.70
C ARG A 282 -19.10 -10.40 -12.77
N GLN A 283 -18.99 -9.50 -13.74
CA GLN A 283 -19.97 -8.44 -13.97
C GLN A 283 -20.33 -8.37 -15.46
N LEU A 284 -21.60 -8.24 -15.76
CA LEU A 284 -22.15 -8.17 -17.11
C LEU A 284 -22.91 -6.85 -17.29
N LEU A 285 -22.42 -6.03 -18.19
CA LEU A 285 -22.97 -4.72 -18.52
C LEU A 285 -23.48 -4.70 -19.96
N ARG A 286 -24.59 -4.00 -20.19
CA ARG A 286 -25.07 -3.64 -21.52
C ARG A 286 -25.06 -2.12 -21.67
N VAL A 287 -24.54 -1.65 -22.80
CA VAL A 287 -24.51 -0.22 -23.12
C VAL A 287 -24.75 -0.02 -24.61
N VAL A 288 -25.42 1.07 -24.96
CA VAL A 288 -25.63 1.47 -26.35
C VAL A 288 -24.60 2.51 -26.76
N THR A 289 -24.04 2.34 -27.96
CA THR A 289 -23.06 3.30 -28.53
C THR A 289 -23.41 3.60 -30.00
N PRO A 290 -23.13 4.81 -30.51
CA PRO A 290 -23.35 5.09 -31.93
C PRO A 290 -22.30 4.36 -32.79
N SER A 291 -22.73 3.74 -33.87
CA SER A 291 -21.85 3.03 -34.79
C SER A 291 -20.84 3.95 -35.48
N TRP A 292 -21.26 5.17 -35.81
CA TRP A 292 -20.45 6.21 -36.42
C TRP A 292 -19.44 6.87 -35.46
N GLY A 293 -19.50 6.52 -34.15
CA GLY A 293 -18.48 6.96 -33.18
C GLY A 293 -17.12 6.32 -33.39
N HIS A 294 -17.06 5.24 -34.16
CA HIS A 294 -15.85 4.51 -34.57
C HIS A 294 -14.91 4.12 -33.42
N ARG A 295 -15.37 4.22 -32.17
CA ARG A 295 -14.51 3.97 -31.02
C ARG A 295 -15.28 3.49 -29.80
N LEU A 296 -14.77 2.46 -29.17
CA LEU A 296 -15.09 2.04 -27.81
C LEU A 296 -13.83 2.08 -26.99
N PHE A 297 -13.87 2.80 -25.86
CA PHE A 297 -12.74 2.84 -24.92
C PHE A 297 -13.05 1.99 -23.70
N VAL A 298 -12.12 1.11 -23.36
CA VAL A 298 -12.21 0.20 -22.20
C VAL A 298 -11.07 0.54 -21.27
N GLU A 299 -11.39 1.05 -20.09
CA GLU A 299 -10.42 1.50 -19.08
C GLU A 299 -10.42 0.53 -17.90
N LEU A 300 -9.22 0.23 -17.38
CA LEU A 300 -9.03 -0.53 -16.14
C LEU A 300 -9.13 0.41 -14.94
N PRO A 301 -10.09 0.24 -14.03
CA PRO A 301 -10.22 1.12 -12.87
C PRO A 301 -9.18 0.82 -11.79
N GLN A 302 -8.60 -0.37 -11.78
CA GLN A 302 -7.64 -0.83 -10.79
C GLN A 302 -6.39 -1.41 -11.46
N PRO A 303 -5.23 -1.46 -10.76
CA PRO A 303 -4.08 -2.20 -11.25
C PRO A 303 -4.45 -3.65 -11.51
N ALA A 304 -4.08 -4.15 -12.68
CA ALA A 304 -4.44 -5.50 -13.12
C ALA A 304 -3.21 -6.30 -13.52
N ARG A 305 -3.18 -7.58 -13.18
CA ARG A 305 -2.18 -8.54 -13.61
C ARG A 305 -2.80 -9.55 -14.55
N GLY A 306 -2.30 -9.56 -15.78
CA GLY A 306 -2.83 -10.45 -16.83
C GLY A 306 -4.20 -9.96 -17.30
N LEU A 307 -4.27 -9.45 -18.52
CA LEU A 307 -5.53 -9.07 -19.16
C LEU A 307 -5.68 -9.81 -20.47
N SER A 308 -6.79 -10.52 -20.62
CA SER A 308 -7.27 -11.08 -21.89
C SER A 308 -8.53 -10.33 -22.32
N LEU A 309 -8.47 -9.63 -23.44
CA LEU A 309 -9.61 -8.93 -24.05
C LEU A 309 -10.04 -9.67 -25.30
N ARG A 310 -11.33 -9.96 -25.42
CA ARG A 310 -11.94 -10.52 -26.63
C ARG A 310 -13.09 -9.65 -27.08
N VAL A 311 -13.05 -9.20 -28.33
CA VAL A 311 -14.10 -8.38 -28.95
C VAL A 311 -14.70 -9.13 -30.12
N ASP A 312 -15.99 -9.47 -30.01
CA ASP A 312 -16.80 -10.10 -31.05
C ASP A 312 -17.70 -9.03 -31.70
N TYR A 313 -17.56 -8.84 -33.01
CA TYR A 313 -18.35 -7.89 -33.79
C TYR A 313 -19.02 -8.55 -34.99
N THR A 314 -19.26 -9.87 -34.92
CA THR A 314 -19.81 -10.68 -35.96
C THR A 314 -21.16 -10.13 -36.48
N ASP A 315 -22.03 -9.73 -35.54
CA ASP A 315 -23.42 -9.31 -35.81
C ASP A 315 -23.52 -7.77 -36.05
N THR A 316 -22.56 -7.20 -36.78
CA THR A 316 -22.50 -5.76 -37.04
C THR A 316 -22.19 -5.43 -38.49
N ALA A 317 -22.42 -4.15 -38.86
CA ALA A 317 -21.98 -3.59 -40.13
C ALA A 317 -20.51 -3.15 -40.14
N ILE A 318 -19.73 -3.50 -39.13
CA ILE A 318 -18.29 -3.19 -39.04
C ILE A 318 -17.55 -4.05 -40.06
N ALA A 319 -16.74 -3.43 -40.91
CA ALA A 319 -15.89 -4.11 -41.88
C ALA A 319 -14.56 -4.53 -41.25
N GLU A 320 -13.88 -3.57 -40.61
CA GLU A 320 -12.59 -3.76 -40.00
C GLU A 320 -12.57 -3.24 -38.56
N MET A 321 -11.82 -3.90 -37.70
CA MET A 321 -11.64 -3.50 -36.31
C MET A 321 -10.17 -3.54 -35.92
N MET A 322 -9.74 -2.52 -35.21
CA MET A 322 -8.40 -2.41 -34.63
C MET A 322 -8.48 -2.22 -33.12
N ILE A 323 -7.56 -2.82 -32.40
CA ILE A 323 -7.34 -2.55 -30.96
C ILE A 323 -6.03 -1.80 -30.86
N THR A 324 -6.09 -0.61 -30.23
CA THR A 324 -4.92 0.20 -29.92
C THR A 324 -4.79 0.25 -28.41
N ASP A 325 -3.65 -0.17 -27.90
CA ASP A 325 -3.33 -0.07 -26.47
C ASP A 325 -2.83 1.34 -26.14
N THR A 326 -3.23 1.82 -24.97
CA THR A 326 -2.73 3.06 -24.37
C THR A 326 -1.96 2.72 -23.08
N VAL A 327 -1.08 1.73 -23.19
CA VAL A 327 -0.36 1.18 -22.05
C VAL A 327 1.12 1.46 -22.18
N ALA A 328 1.69 2.15 -21.20
CA ALA A 328 3.14 2.25 -21.03
C ALA A 328 3.65 0.98 -20.33
N ALA A 329 3.80 -0.12 -21.06
CA ALA A 329 4.36 -1.36 -20.55
C ALA A 329 5.55 -1.80 -21.39
N THR A 330 6.52 -2.45 -20.75
CA THR A 330 7.65 -3.08 -21.45
C THR A 330 7.24 -4.35 -22.20
N GLN A 331 6.08 -4.91 -21.89
CA GLN A 331 5.53 -6.09 -22.55
C GLN A 331 4.58 -5.66 -23.66
N VAL A 332 4.81 -6.22 -24.85
CA VAL A 332 3.99 -5.94 -26.03
C VAL A 332 2.72 -6.77 -25.96
N ALA A 333 1.58 -6.11 -26.22
CA ALA A 333 0.28 -6.76 -26.37
C ALA A 333 0.31 -7.75 -27.55
N ARG A 334 -0.23 -8.94 -27.35
CA ARG A 334 -0.41 -9.93 -28.41
C ARG A 334 -1.80 -9.81 -28.95
N VAL A 335 -1.90 -9.34 -30.18
CA VAL A 335 -3.19 -9.18 -30.86
C VAL A 335 -3.41 -10.33 -31.83
N HIS A 336 -4.56 -11.00 -31.71
CA HIS A 336 -4.99 -12.08 -32.60
C HIS A 336 -6.31 -11.67 -33.28
N ARG A 337 -6.45 -12.04 -34.54
CA ARG A 337 -7.68 -11.82 -35.32
C ARG A 337 -8.17 -13.12 -35.88
N SER A 338 -9.50 -13.30 -35.93
CA SER A 338 -10.09 -14.44 -36.65
C SER A 338 -9.63 -14.47 -38.10
N PRO A 339 -9.30 -15.64 -38.65
CA PRO A 339 -9.01 -15.77 -40.08
C PRO A 339 -10.20 -15.31 -40.94
N LYS A 340 -9.91 -14.69 -42.09
CA LYS A 340 -10.96 -14.21 -43.03
C LYS A 340 -11.89 -15.33 -43.53
N ALA A 341 -11.43 -16.58 -43.57
CA ALA A 341 -12.18 -17.74 -43.95
C ALA A 341 -13.28 -18.19 -42.95
N VAL A 342 -13.27 -17.62 -41.74
CA VAL A 342 -14.26 -17.94 -40.71
C VAL A 342 -15.32 -16.84 -40.65
N SER A 343 -16.57 -17.22 -40.52
CA SER A 343 -17.71 -16.26 -40.47
C SER A 343 -17.67 -15.39 -39.20
N SER A 344 -17.05 -15.86 -38.11
CA SER A 344 -16.94 -15.08 -36.87
C SER A 344 -15.86 -14.01 -36.99
N ARG A 345 -16.24 -12.80 -36.61
CA ARG A 345 -15.33 -11.63 -36.60
C ARG A 345 -14.92 -11.30 -35.18
N VAL A 346 -13.77 -11.77 -34.78
CA VAL A 346 -13.26 -11.63 -33.43
C VAL A 346 -11.85 -11.07 -33.47
N VAL A 347 -11.60 -10.08 -32.60
CA VAL A 347 -10.26 -9.60 -32.29
C VAL A 347 -10.01 -9.86 -30.82
N SER A 348 -8.87 -10.43 -30.48
CA SER A 348 -8.44 -10.62 -29.10
C SER A 348 -7.08 -10.02 -28.84
N LEU A 349 -6.85 -9.63 -27.59
CA LEU A 349 -5.61 -9.05 -27.11
C LEU A 349 -5.26 -9.68 -25.77
N ASP A 350 -4.02 -10.13 -25.64
CA ASP A 350 -3.48 -10.69 -24.40
C ASP A 350 -2.29 -9.85 -23.90
N MET A 351 -2.35 -9.45 -22.62
CA MET A 351 -1.30 -8.73 -21.92
C MET A 351 -0.93 -9.48 -20.64
N PRO A 352 0.22 -10.14 -20.59
CA PRO A 352 0.57 -11.02 -19.47
C PRO A 352 1.16 -10.29 -18.25
N GLY A 353 1.44 -9.00 -18.34
CA GLY A 353 2.11 -8.23 -17.26
C GLY A 353 1.16 -7.48 -16.36
N TRP A 354 1.76 -6.58 -15.55
CA TRP A 354 1.01 -5.61 -14.76
C TRP A 354 0.62 -4.41 -15.63
N LEU A 355 -0.64 -3.99 -15.46
CA LEU A 355 -1.23 -2.79 -16.01
C LEU A 355 -1.59 -1.88 -14.84
N LEU A 356 -1.20 -0.62 -14.90
CA LEU A 356 -1.57 0.35 -13.87
C LEU A 356 -3.03 0.77 -14.03
N ALA A 357 -3.59 1.34 -12.98
CA ALA A 357 -4.92 1.94 -13.04
C ALA A 357 -4.97 3.01 -14.16
N LYS A 358 -6.13 3.15 -14.82
CA LYS A 358 -6.37 4.02 -15.98
C LYS A 358 -5.65 3.58 -17.28
N ALA A 359 -4.89 2.48 -17.27
CA ALA A 359 -4.51 1.84 -18.52
C ALA A 359 -5.77 1.41 -19.27
N GLY A 360 -5.73 1.42 -20.59
CA GLY A 360 -6.93 1.08 -21.36
C GLY A 360 -6.63 0.74 -22.81
N PHE A 361 -7.70 0.34 -23.49
CA PHE A 361 -7.69 -0.04 -24.89
C PHE A 361 -8.74 0.78 -25.64
N ALA A 362 -8.35 1.31 -26.79
CA ALA A 362 -9.28 1.85 -27.74
C ALA A 362 -9.56 0.78 -28.81
N VAL A 363 -10.80 0.38 -28.90
CA VAL A 363 -11.30 -0.44 -30.00
C VAL A 363 -11.85 0.52 -31.04
N THR A 364 -11.27 0.55 -32.22
CA THR A 364 -11.69 1.41 -33.33
C THR A 364 -12.17 0.56 -34.51
N TRP A 365 -13.08 1.08 -35.31
CA TRP A 365 -13.63 0.34 -36.45
C TRP A 365 -13.93 1.22 -37.65
N THR A 366 -14.02 0.55 -38.80
CA THR A 366 -14.50 1.11 -40.05
C THR A 366 -15.77 0.37 -40.45
N LEU A 367 -16.80 1.10 -40.88
CA LEU A 367 -18.07 0.48 -41.32
C LEU A 367 -17.95 0.03 -42.80
N LYS A 368 -18.74 -0.97 -43.18
CA LYS A 368 -18.82 -1.47 -44.58
C LYS A 368 -19.18 -0.36 -45.55
N SER A 369 -20.07 0.57 -45.15
CA SER A 369 -20.50 1.71 -45.97
C SER A 369 -19.41 2.75 -46.23
N GLU A 370 -18.31 2.68 -45.52
CA GLU A 370 -17.18 3.65 -45.61
C GLU A 370 -16.03 3.11 -46.45
N LEU A 371 -16.07 1.83 -46.79
CA LEU A 371 -15.08 1.27 -47.70
C LEU A 371 -15.30 1.75 -49.13
N PRO A 372 -14.23 2.06 -49.92
CA PRO A 372 -14.36 2.32 -51.32
C PRO A 372 -15.03 1.15 -52.06
N HIS A 373 -15.97 1.43 -52.99
CA HIS A 373 -16.69 0.39 -53.74
C HIS A 373 -15.79 -0.59 -54.50
N ASP A 374 -14.55 -0.20 -54.85
CA ASP A 374 -13.56 -1.05 -55.52
C ASP A 374 -12.96 -2.14 -54.64
N ALA A 375 -13.16 -2.11 -53.30
CA ALA A 375 -12.64 -3.12 -52.43
C ALA A 375 -13.47 -4.41 -52.43
N GLU A 376 -14.77 -4.35 -52.73
CA GLU A 376 -15.65 -5.53 -52.79
C GLU A 376 -15.27 -6.50 -53.95
N HIS A 377 -14.73 -6.01 -55.04
CA HIS A 377 -14.29 -6.83 -56.18
C HIS A 377 -12.93 -7.50 -56.00
N ARG A 378 -12.09 -7.03 -55.08
CA ARG A 378 -10.80 -7.67 -54.75
C ARG A 378 -10.86 -8.74 -53.70
N GLU A 379 -11.95 -8.83 -52.93
CA GLU A 379 -12.16 -9.92 -51.97
C GLU A 379 -12.86 -11.16 -52.60
N ALA A 380 -13.38 -11.05 -53.82
CA ALA A 380 -14.06 -12.15 -54.49
C ALA A 380 -13.18 -12.86 -55.54
N ALA A 381 -11.92 -12.45 -55.73
CA ALA A 381 -10.92 -13.09 -56.60
C ALA A 381 -9.81 -13.74 -55.75
#